data_3615e7bfbe0bb3d677a8cd0a72994b9f
#
_entry.id   3615e7bfbe0bb3d677a8cd0a72994b9f
#
_cell.length_a   1.000
_cell.length_b   1.000
_cell.length_c   1.000
_cell.angle_alpha   90.00
_cell.angle_beta   90.00
_cell.angle_gamma   90.00
#
_symmetry.space_group_name_H-M   'P 1'
#
loop_
_entity.id
_entity.type
_entity.pdbx_description
1 polymer ?
#
loop_
_entity_poly.entity_id
_entity_poly.type
_entity_poly.pdbx_seq_one_letter_code
_entity_poly.pdbx_strand_id
1 'polypeptide(L)'
;GKTTMLKIINGLIDADSGRFTLGSKVQIGYYDQEHHVLHMEKTIFEEISDAYPTLTETEIRNMLAAFLFTGDDVFKLISALSGGERGRVSLAKLMLSEANFLILDEPTNHLDIASKEILEEALNSYTGTVFYVSHDRYFINQTATRILDLTNQAIVNYIGDYDYYLEKKEELTEKYAPAAAQAVTEAKQASDNKLSWQQQKEEQARQRKRENELKKVEARIEELETRDKEIDETMILPDICTNVAECAKLSKEKAAITEELEGLYEKWEELA
;
A
#
# COMPACT_ATOMS: atom_id res chain seq x y z
N GLY A 1 -16.19 -10.59 -1.42
CA GLY A 1 -17.33 -9.78 -0.93
C GLY A 1 -17.11 -8.28 -0.99
N LYS A 2 -15.84 -7.77 -0.92
CA LYS A 2 -15.54 -6.32 -0.91
C LYS A 2 -15.94 -5.67 -2.23
N THR A 3 -15.37 -6.13 -3.35
CA THR A 3 -15.70 -5.67 -4.71
C THR A 3 -17.20 -5.81 -5.03
N THR A 4 -17.83 -6.89 -4.58
CA THR A 4 -19.29 -7.10 -4.73
C THR A 4 -20.08 -5.97 -4.07
N MET A 5 -19.68 -5.56 -2.85
CA MET A 5 -20.30 -4.45 -2.13
C MET A 5 -20.12 -3.12 -2.89
N LEU A 6 -18.93 -2.84 -3.44
CA LEU A 6 -18.71 -1.65 -4.26
C LEU A 6 -19.60 -1.65 -5.51
N LYS A 7 -19.73 -2.79 -6.19
CA LYS A 7 -20.58 -2.94 -7.37
C LYS A 7 -22.07 -2.76 -7.04
N ILE A 8 -22.53 -3.24 -5.88
CA ILE A 8 -23.90 -3.01 -5.41
C ILE A 8 -24.16 -1.52 -5.18
N ILE A 9 -23.27 -0.83 -4.45
CA ILE A 9 -23.42 0.61 -4.16
C ILE A 9 -23.43 1.44 -5.45
N ASN A 10 -22.65 1.03 -6.45
CA ASN A 10 -22.60 1.68 -7.76
C ASN A 10 -23.78 1.28 -8.68
N GLY A 11 -24.66 0.38 -8.24
CA GLY A 11 -25.83 -0.07 -9.02
C GLY A 11 -25.51 -0.99 -10.20
N LEU A 12 -24.31 -1.59 -10.22
CA LEU A 12 -23.89 -2.54 -11.26
C LEU A 12 -24.45 -3.94 -11.06
N ILE A 13 -24.76 -4.31 -9.82
CA ILE A 13 -25.39 -5.57 -9.45
C ILE A 13 -26.44 -5.30 -8.37
N ASP A 14 -27.49 -6.09 -8.38
CA ASP A 14 -28.54 -6.04 -7.36
C ASP A 14 -28.08 -6.72 -6.06
N ALA A 15 -28.60 -6.24 -4.92
CA ALA A 15 -28.41 -6.91 -3.64
C ALA A 15 -29.41 -8.05 -3.48
N ASP A 16 -28.97 -9.20 -2.98
CA ASP A 16 -29.85 -10.35 -2.68
C ASP A 16 -30.92 -10.00 -1.64
N SER A 17 -30.60 -9.11 -0.71
CA SER A 17 -31.50 -8.61 0.32
C SER A 17 -31.02 -7.28 0.89
N GLY A 18 -31.92 -6.57 1.56
CA GLY A 18 -31.62 -5.24 2.10
C GLY A 18 -31.87 -4.12 1.10
N ARG A 19 -31.58 -2.91 1.52
CA ARG A 19 -31.65 -1.70 0.68
C ARG A 19 -30.68 -0.67 1.18
N PHE A 20 -30.19 0.16 0.27
CA PHE A 20 -29.49 1.39 0.59
C PHE A 20 -30.14 2.56 -0.16
N THR A 21 -29.88 3.77 0.28
CA THR A 21 -30.42 4.96 -0.36
C THR A 21 -29.31 6.01 -0.44
N LEU A 22 -29.09 6.49 -1.64
CA LEU A 22 -28.18 7.61 -1.89
C LEU A 22 -28.92 8.92 -1.63
N GLY A 23 -28.20 9.90 -1.09
CA GLY A 23 -28.72 11.26 -0.94
C GLY A 23 -29.03 11.91 -2.30
N SER A 24 -29.96 12.83 -2.35
CA SER A 24 -30.46 13.46 -3.60
C SER A 24 -29.40 14.24 -4.41
N LYS A 25 -28.28 14.58 -3.80
CA LYS A 25 -27.16 15.30 -4.45
C LYS A 25 -25.88 14.48 -4.53
N VAL A 26 -25.95 13.16 -4.30
CA VAL A 26 -24.79 12.29 -4.40
C VAL A 26 -24.54 11.96 -5.86
N GLN A 27 -23.36 12.30 -6.34
CA GLN A 27 -22.83 11.94 -7.66
C GLN A 27 -21.67 10.98 -7.43
N ILE A 28 -21.83 9.74 -7.92
CA ILE A 28 -20.81 8.68 -7.76
C ILE A 28 -19.83 8.74 -8.91
N GLY A 29 -18.54 8.75 -8.58
CA GLY A 29 -17.45 8.43 -9.50
C GLY A 29 -16.90 7.06 -9.17
N TYR A 30 -16.94 6.14 -10.12
CA TYR A 30 -16.48 4.77 -9.92
C TYR A 30 -15.20 4.47 -10.69
N TYR A 31 -14.20 3.95 -9.98
CA TYR A 31 -12.95 3.47 -10.54
C TYR A 31 -12.87 1.95 -10.35
N ASP A 32 -12.88 1.21 -11.44
CA ASP A 32 -12.66 -0.24 -11.47
C ASP A 32 -11.43 -0.54 -12.32
N GLN A 33 -10.58 -1.41 -11.85
CA GLN A 33 -9.35 -1.81 -12.53
C GLN A 33 -9.58 -2.40 -13.92
N GLU A 34 -10.74 -3.03 -14.16
CA GLU A 34 -11.06 -3.73 -15.41
C GLU A 34 -11.84 -2.88 -16.43
N HIS A 35 -12.45 -1.76 -16.01
CA HIS A 35 -13.43 -1.02 -16.80
C HIS A 35 -13.04 0.42 -17.11
N HIS A 36 -11.75 0.74 -17.18
CA HIS A 36 -11.31 2.05 -17.64
C HIS A 36 -11.51 2.16 -19.15
N VAL A 37 -12.64 2.72 -19.55
CA VAL A 37 -12.89 3.03 -20.96
C VAL A 37 -12.10 4.28 -21.33
N LEU A 38 -10.81 4.09 -21.62
CA LEU A 38 -9.99 5.07 -22.30
C LEU A 38 -10.02 4.77 -23.82
N HIS A 39 -10.13 5.81 -24.60
CA HIS A 39 -10.11 5.70 -26.05
C HIS A 39 -8.65 5.58 -26.53
N MET A 40 -8.25 4.38 -26.92
CA MET A 40 -6.86 4.06 -27.24
C MET A 40 -6.30 4.84 -28.43
N GLU A 41 -7.15 5.32 -29.31
CA GLU A 41 -6.84 6.13 -30.48
C GLU A 41 -6.65 7.62 -30.20
N LYS A 42 -7.04 8.10 -29.00
CA LYS A 42 -6.88 9.50 -28.61
C LYS A 42 -5.55 9.73 -27.90
N THR A 43 -5.12 10.98 -27.92
CA THR A 43 -4.06 11.46 -27.00
C THR A 43 -4.61 11.65 -25.60
N ILE A 44 -3.70 11.73 -24.62
CA ILE A 44 -4.09 12.01 -23.23
C ILE A 44 -4.87 13.33 -23.14
N PHE A 45 -4.41 14.36 -23.84
CA PHE A 45 -5.06 15.66 -23.86
C PHE A 45 -6.48 15.59 -24.48
N GLU A 46 -6.65 14.95 -25.61
CA GLU A 46 -7.95 14.77 -26.28
C GLU A 46 -8.92 13.98 -25.39
N GLU A 47 -8.44 12.93 -24.72
CA GLU A 47 -9.27 12.13 -23.81
C GLU A 47 -9.89 12.97 -22.67
N ILE A 48 -9.12 13.89 -22.11
CA ILE A 48 -9.60 14.77 -21.04
C ILE A 48 -10.43 15.91 -21.60
N SER A 49 -9.99 16.56 -22.68
CA SER A 49 -10.68 17.68 -23.32
C SER A 49 -12.07 17.31 -23.82
N ASP A 50 -12.21 16.13 -24.43
CA ASP A 50 -13.52 15.67 -24.92
C ASP A 50 -14.46 15.26 -23.78
N ALA A 51 -13.90 14.75 -22.67
CA ALA A 51 -14.69 14.41 -21.49
C ALA A 51 -15.17 15.66 -20.73
N TYR A 52 -14.37 16.73 -20.74
CA TYR A 52 -14.62 17.97 -19.99
C TYR A 52 -14.48 19.22 -20.86
N PRO A 53 -15.41 19.47 -21.79
CA PRO A 53 -15.31 20.55 -22.76
C PRO A 53 -15.33 21.96 -22.15
N THR A 54 -15.70 22.08 -20.90
CA THR A 54 -15.75 23.34 -20.14
C THR A 54 -14.40 23.76 -19.58
N LEU A 55 -13.44 22.85 -19.51
CA LEU A 55 -12.10 23.14 -19.01
C LEU A 55 -11.25 23.82 -20.07
N THR A 56 -10.47 24.78 -19.63
CA THR A 56 -9.47 25.44 -20.48
C THR A 56 -8.26 24.51 -20.68
N GLU A 57 -7.52 24.72 -21.77
CA GLU A 57 -6.27 24.01 -22.04
C GLU A 57 -5.29 24.08 -20.85
N THR A 58 -5.21 25.23 -20.19
CA THR A 58 -4.33 25.43 -19.03
C THR A 58 -4.76 24.58 -17.84
N GLU A 59 -6.06 24.49 -17.56
CA GLU A 59 -6.57 23.66 -16.46
C GLU A 59 -6.31 22.18 -16.72
N ILE A 60 -6.54 21.71 -17.96
CA ILE A 60 -6.25 20.34 -18.37
C ILE A 60 -4.76 20.03 -18.19
N ARG A 61 -3.86 20.91 -18.68
CA ARG A 61 -2.41 20.73 -18.56
C ARG A 61 -1.95 20.74 -17.11
N ASN A 62 -2.50 21.63 -16.27
CA ASN A 62 -2.17 21.68 -14.84
C ASN A 62 -2.59 20.38 -14.12
N MET A 63 -3.77 19.89 -14.42
CA MET A 63 -4.24 18.62 -13.87
C MET A 63 -3.35 17.45 -14.33
N LEU A 64 -3.07 17.35 -15.63
CA LEU A 64 -2.21 16.31 -16.18
C LEU A 64 -0.79 16.38 -15.61
N ALA A 65 -0.27 17.59 -15.37
CA ALA A 65 1.05 17.77 -14.72
C ALA A 65 1.06 17.25 -13.29
N ALA A 66 -0.03 17.42 -12.53
CA ALA A 66 -0.18 16.82 -11.20
C ALA A 66 -0.13 15.28 -11.22
N PHE A 67 -0.49 14.67 -12.37
CA PHE A 67 -0.39 13.23 -12.61
C PHE A 67 0.88 12.84 -13.41
N LEU A 68 1.92 13.67 -13.38
CA LEU A 68 3.23 13.49 -14.04
C LEU A 68 3.17 13.42 -15.58
N PHE A 69 2.18 14.01 -16.21
CA PHE A 69 2.17 14.19 -17.66
C PHE A 69 2.53 15.65 -17.97
N THR A 70 3.79 15.91 -18.34
CA THR A 70 4.31 17.27 -18.55
C THR A 70 4.77 17.49 -20.00
N GLY A 71 4.81 18.74 -20.43
CA GLY A 71 5.30 19.10 -21.74
C GLY A 71 4.55 18.40 -22.88
N ASP A 72 5.29 17.66 -23.72
CA ASP A 72 4.76 16.94 -24.88
C ASP A 72 4.15 15.58 -24.52
N ASP A 73 4.31 15.11 -23.28
CA ASP A 73 3.74 13.83 -22.83
C ASP A 73 2.22 13.81 -22.97
N VAL A 74 1.56 14.95 -22.81
CA VAL A 74 0.11 15.07 -22.94
C VAL A 74 -0.43 14.72 -24.33
N PHE A 75 0.43 14.73 -25.34
CA PHE A 75 0.09 14.40 -26.73
C PHE A 75 0.41 12.94 -27.11
N LYS A 76 0.92 12.15 -26.16
CA LYS A 76 1.08 10.70 -26.37
C LYS A 76 -0.27 10.03 -26.54
N LEU A 77 -0.31 9.08 -27.48
CA LEU A 77 -1.50 8.23 -27.67
C LEU A 77 -1.68 7.32 -26.42
N ILE A 78 -2.91 7.15 -25.99
CA ILE A 78 -3.25 6.26 -24.87
C ILE A 78 -2.83 4.83 -25.15
N SER A 79 -2.89 4.38 -26.40
CA SER A 79 -2.39 3.06 -26.81
C SER A 79 -0.90 2.85 -26.57
N ALA A 80 -0.10 3.93 -26.58
CA ALA A 80 1.36 3.87 -26.35
C ALA A 80 1.76 3.89 -24.86
N LEU A 81 0.81 4.12 -23.95
CA LEU A 81 1.06 4.21 -22.52
C LEU A 81 1.21 2.82 -21.89
N SER A 82 2.03 2.74 -20.85
CA SER A 82 2.08 1.59 -19.92
C SER A 82 0.77 1.45 -19.15
N GLY A 83 0.58 0.28 -18.49
CA GLY A 83 -0.60 0.07 -17.63
C GLY A 83 -0.72 1.10 -16.50
N GLY A 84 0.40 1.43 -15.85
CA GLY A 84 0.43 2.44 -14.78
C GLY A 84 0.12 3.85 -15.29
N GLU A 85 0.64 4.25 -16.45
CA GLU A 85 0.32 5.54 -17.07
C GLU A 85 -1.16 5.63 -17.44
N ARG A 86 -1.75 4.59 -18.01
CA ARG A 86 -3.20 4.54 -18.26
C ARG A 86 -4.02 4.66 -16.99
N GLY A 87 -3.59 4.00 -15.90
CA GLY A 87 -4.20 4.15 -14.59
C GLY A 87 -4.19 5.61 -14.11
N ARG A 88 -3.06 6.32 -14.25
CA ARG A 88 -2.96 7.74 -13.91
C ARG A 88 -3.88 8.63 -14.75
N VAL A 89 -3.99 8.39 -16.06
CA VAL A 89 -4.94 9.14 -16.92
C VAL A 89 -6.37 8.92 -16.46
N SER A 90 -6.75 7.67 -16.16
CA SER A 90 -8.09 7.35 -15.66
C SER A 90 -8.38 8.00 -14.32
N LEU A 91 -7.41 8.04 -13.42
CA LEU A 91 -7.53 8.73 -12.12
C LEU A 91 -7.65 10.25 -12.31
N ALA A 92 -6.83 10.85 -13.16
CA ALA A 92 -6.93 12.26 -13.50
C ALA A 92 -8.32 12.61 -14.06
N LYS A 93 -8.84 11.77 -14.96
CA LYS A 93 -10.19 11.91 -15.51
C LYS A 93 -11.26 11.81 -14.40
N LEU A 94 -11.13 10.87 -13.48
CA LEU A 94 -12.05 10.73 -12.37
C LEU A 94 -12.01 11.94 -11.41
N MET A 95 -10.84 12.47 -11.10
CA MET A 95 -10.68 13.63 -10.21
C MET A 95 -11.24 14.93 -10.80
N LEU A 96 -11.32 15.03 -12.13
CA LEU A 96 -11.97 16.15 -12.84
C LEU A 96 -13.50 16.03 -12.88
N SER A 97 -14.05 14.87 -12.54
CA SER A 97 -15.50 14.68 -12.52
C SER A 97 -16.16 15.51 -11.41
N GLU A 98 -17.43 15.86 -11.60
CA GLU A 98 -18.24 16.53 -10.57
C GLU A 98 -18.70 15.57 -9.45
N ALA A 99 -18.14 14.36 -9.41
CA ALA A 99 -18.45 13.40 -8.38
C ALA A 99 -18.08 13.94 -7.00
N ASN A 100 -18.96 13.72 -6.03
CA ASN A 100 -18.69 14.03 -4.62
C ASN A 100 -18.63 12.79 -3.74
N PHE A 101 -18.76 11.62 -4.36
CA PHE A 101 -18.56 10.31 -3.75
C PHE A 101 -17.77 9.41 -4.70
N LEU A 102 -16.49 9.18 -4.39
CA LEU A 102 -15.60 8.31 -5.15
C LEU A 102 -15.65 6.89 -4.59
N ILE A 103 -15.81 5.93 -5.46
CA ILE A 103 -15.70 4.49 -5.16
C ILE A 103 -14.52 3.93 -5.97
N LEU A 104 -13.49 3.42 -5.26
CA LEU A 104 -12.27 2.93 -5.89
C LEU A 104 -12.04 1.47 -5.52
N ASP A 105 -11.91 0.60 -6.53
CA ASP A 105 -11.59 -0.83 -6.32
C ASP A 105 -10.13 -1.08 -6.68
N GLU A 106 -9.31 -1.36 -5.66
CA GLU A 106 -7.86 -1.61 -5.74
C GLU A 106 -7.10 -0.55 -6.56
N PRO A 107 -7.22 0.76 -6.23
CA PRO A 107 -6.68 1.84 -7.05
C PRO A 107 -5.15 1.88 -7.09
N THR A 108 -4.46 1.20 -6.18
CA THR A 108 -3.00 1.12 -6.11
C THR A 108 -2.41 -0.01 -6.96
N ASN A 109 -3.26 -0.90 -7.50
CA ASN A 109 -2.78 -2.02 -8.30
C ASN A 109 -2.10 -1.55 -9.59
N HIS A 110 -0.94 -2.15 -9.90
CA HIS A 110 -0.10 -1.82 -11.05
C HIS A 110 0.44 -0.39 -11.11
N LEU A 111 0.28 0.40 -10.05
CA LEU A 111 0.92 1.70 -9.93
C LEU A 111 2.34 1.54 -9.38
N ASP A 112 3.28 2.29 -9.95
CA ASP A 112 4.60 2.48 -9.38
C ASP A 112 4.54 3.40 -8.14
N ILE A 113 5.64 3.49 -7.41
CA ILE A 113 5.70 4.25 -6.15
C ILE A 113 5.31 5.72 -6.37
N ALA A 114 5.85 6.37 -7.42
CA ALA A 114 5.54 7.76 -7.71
C ALA A 114 4.05 7.98 -8.04
N SER A 115 3.44 7.05 -8.78
CA SER A 115 2.00 7.08 -9.09
C SER A 115 1.12 6.90 -7.85
N LYS A 116 1.56 6.08 -6.89
CA LYS A 116 0.86 5.90 -5.60
C LYS A 116 0.90 7.17 -4.77
N GLU A 117 2.05 7.83 -4.66
CA GLU A 117 2.20 9.10 -3.93
C GLU A 117 1.28 10.19 -4.49
N ILE A 118 1.16 10.29 -5.81
CA ILE A 118 0.24 11.21 -6.47
C ILE A 118 -1.21 10.88 -6.14
N LEU A 119 -1.58 9.61 -6.17
CA LEU A 119 -2.92 9.19 -5.79
C LEU A 119 -3.23 9.53 -4.32
N GLU A 120 -2.28 9.30 -3.41
CA GLU A 120 -2.40 9.66 -2.00
C GLU A 120 -2.64 11.16 -1.83
N GLU A 121 -1.84 12.00 -2.48
CA GLU A 121 -1.98 13.46 -2.44
C GLU A 121 -3.33 13.91 -3.02
N ALA A 122 -3.74 13.35 -4.16
CA ALA A 122 -5.02 13.66 -4.79
C ALA A 122 -6.20 13.29 -3.88
N LEU A 123 -6.18 12.12 -3.24
CA LEU A 123 -7.24 11.70 -2.33
C LEU A 123 -7.26 12.50 -1.03
N ASN A 124 -6.11 12.86 -0.48
CA ASN A 124 -6.02 13.67 0.73
C ASN A 124 -6.48 15.13 0.50
N SER A 125 -6.34 15.64 -0.73
CA SER A 125 -6.84 16.97 -1.11
C SER A 125 -8.31 16.96 -1.55
N TYR A 126 -8.90 15.79 -1.79
CA TYR A 126 -10.26 15.66 -2.25
C TYR A 126 -11.27 16.00 -1.14
N THR A 127 -12.23 16.90 -1.45
CA THR A 127 -13.19 17.42 -0.47
C THR A 127 -14.45 16.58 -0.30
N GLY A 128 -14.66 15.59 -1.17
CA GLY A 128 -15.81 14.66 -1.11
C GLY A 128 -15.55 13.45 -0.22
N THR A 129 -16.43 12.47 -0.34
CA THR A 129 -16.27 11.18 0.33
C THR A 129 -15.56 10.20 -0.59
N VAL A 130 -14.56 9.49 -0.06
CA VAL A 130 -13.89 8.40 -0.78
C VAL A 130 -14.16 7.09 -0.07
N PHE A 131 -14.61 6.10 -0.82
CA PHE A 131 -14.80 4.74 -0.36
C PHE A 131 -13.99 3.81 -1.24
N TYR A 132 -12.97 3.16 -0.68
CA TYR A 132 -12.08 2.32 -1.48
C TYR A 132 -11.81 0.96 -0.82
N VAL A 133 -11.41 0.02 -1.66
CA VAL A 133 -10.83 -1.26 -1.26
C VAL A 133 -9.37 -1.24 -1.68
N SER A 134 -8.45 -1.55 -0.78
CA SER A 134 -7.04 -1.73 -1.09
C SER A 134 -6.43 -2.83 -0.21
N HIS A 135 -5.40 -3.49 -0.72
CA HIS A 135 -4.52 -4.40 0.03
C HIS A 135 -3.20 -3.73 0.43
N ASP A 136 -2.97 -2.51 -0.02
CA ASP A 136 -1.77 -1.73 0.30
C ASP A 136 -1.93 -1.06 1.68
N ARG A 137 -1.22 -1.62 2.66
CA ARG A 137 -1.32 -1.16 4.06
C ARG A 137 -0.78 0.26 4.24
N TYR A 138 0.28 0.60 3.52
CA TYR A 138 0.88 1.93 3.58
C TYR A 138 -0.10 2.97 3.04
N PHE A 139 -0.65 2.72 1.86
CA PHE A 139 -1.68 3.56 1.26
C PHE A 139 -2.90 3.77 2.18
N ILE A 140 -3.40 2.67 2.78
CA ILE A 140 -4.52 2.75 3.74
C ILE A 140 -4.15 3.63 4.93
N ASN A 141 -2.95 3.48 5.47
CA ASN A 141 -2.49 4.25 6.64
C ASN A 141 -2.36 5.76 6.34
N GLN A 142 -1.98 6.13 5.11
CA GLN A 142 -1.82 7.52 4.69
C GLN A 142 -3.13 8.22 4.32
N THR A 143 -4.16 7.47 3.90
CA THR A 143 -5.37 8.07 3.31
C THR A 143 -6.65 7.77 4.08
N ALA A 144 -6.71 6.66 4.84
CA ALA A 144 -7.94 6.28 5.53
C ALA A 144 -8.15 7.07 6.81
N THR A 145 -9.34 7.63 6.96
CA THR A 145 -9.84 8.21 8.22
C THR A 145 -10.79 7.25 8.93
N ARG A 146 -11.20 6.18 8.25
CA ARG A 146 -12.12 5.17 8.76
C ARG A 146 -11.91 3.86 8.02
N ILE A 147 -11.91 2.76 8.75
CA ILE A 147 -11.82 1.41 8.20
C ILE A 147 -13.08 0.62 8.53
N LEU A 148 -13.62 -0.05 7.52
CA LEU A 148 -14.77 -0.96 7.63
C LEU A 148 -14.26 -2.38 7.42
N ASP A 149 -14.22 -3.18 8.48
CA ASP A 149 -13.83 -4.59 8.40
C ASP A 149 -15.07 -5.50 8.31
N LEU A 150 -15.13 -6.27 7.25
CA LEU A 150 -16.20 -7.24 7.05
C LEU A 150 -15.77 -8.59 7.65
N THR A 151 -16.18 -8.83 8.86
CA THR A 151 -15.83 -10.02 9.65
C THR A 151 -17.07 -10.67 10.23
N ASN A 152 -17.18 -12.02 10.19
CA ASN A 152 -18.31 -12.80 10.73
C ASN A 152 -19.69 -12.31 10.23
N GLN A 153 -19.79 -11.96 8.95
CA GLN A 153 -21.00 -11.42 8.31
C GLN A 153 -21.49 -10.08 8.89
N ALA A 154 -20.66 -9.40 9.68
CA ALA A 154 -20.93 -8.10 10.22
C ALA A 154 -19.86 -7.09 9.77
N ILE A 155 -20.22 -5.81 9.71
CA ILE A 155 -19.29 -4.72 9.43
C ILE A 155 -18.90 -4.10 10.77
N VAL A 156 -17.63 -4.18 11.09
CA VAL A 156 -17.03 -3.47 12.24
C VAL A 156 -16.41 -2.18 11.75
N ASN A 157 -16.77 -1.07 12.41
CA ASN A 157 -16.33 0.27 12.05
C ASN A 157 -15.22 0.74 12.98
N TYR A 158 -14.07 1.10 12.41
CA TYR A 158 -12.91 1.65 13.11
C TYR A 158 -12.71 3.09 12.64
N ILE A 159 -12.81 4.05 13.57
CA ILE A 159 -12.61 5.48 13.27
C ILE A 159 -11.15 5.81 13.53
N GLY A 160 -10.35 5.76 12.49
CA GLY A 160 -8.90 5.93 12.51
C GLY A 160 -8.23 5.35 11.27
N ASP A 161 -6.92 5.35 11.31
CA ASP A 161 -6.03 4.80 10.30
C ASP A 161 -5.83 3.27 10.44
N TYR A 162 -4.88 2.73 9.69
CA TYR A 162 -4.59 1.30 9.70
C TYR A 162 -3.93 0.85 11.01
N ASP A 163 -3.12 1.70 11.64
CA ASP A 163 -2.47 1.38 12.92
C ASP A 163 -3.49 1.30 14.06
N TYR A 164 -4.44 2.25 14.10
CA TYR A 164 -5.58 2.19 15.02
C TYR A 164 -6.42 0.92 14.81
N TYR A 165 -6.68 0.56 13.56
CA TYR A 165 -7.39 -0.68 13.25
C TYR A 165 -6.66 -1.90 13.81
N LEU A 166 -5.34 -2.01 13.63
CA LEU A 166 -4.55 -3.12 14.16
C LEU A 166 -4.61 -3.20 15.68
N GLU A 167 -4.51 -2.05 16.36
CA GLU A 167 -4.57 -1.97 17.82
C GLU A 167 -5.93 -2.43 18.38
N LYS A 168 -7.02 -2.00 17.74
CA LYS A 168 -8.40 -2.20 18.22
C LYS A 168 -9.13 -3.38 17.61
N LYS A 169 -8.52 -4.08 16.67
CA LYS A 169 -9.16 -5.15 15.91
C LYS A 169 -9.74 -6.24 16.78
N GLU A 170 -8.97 -6.78 17.73
CA GLU A 170 -9.42 -7.87 18.61
C GLU A 170 -10.59 -7.41 19.48
N GLU A 171 -10.44 -6.27 20.16
CA GLU A 171 -11.43 -5.71 21.06
C GLU A 171 -12.78 -5.42 20.39
N LEU A 172 -12.73 -4.69 19.26
CA LEU A 172 -13.96 -4.26 18.58
C LEU A 172 -14.60 -5.39 17.77
N THR A 173 -13.83 -6.33 17.25
CA THR A 173 -14.38 -7.52 16.58
C THR A 173 -15.11 -8.40 17.58
N GLU A 174 -14.56 -8.63 18.76
CA GLU A 174 -15.21 -9.42 19.82
C GLU A 174 -16.52 -8.77 20.29
N LYS A 175 -16.54 -7.43 20.34
CA LYS A 175 -17.70 -6.66 20.79
C LYS A 175 -18.82 -6.55 19.74
N TYR A 176 -18.49 -6.32 18.48
CA TYR A 176 -19.46 -5.96 17.43
C TYR A 176 -19.70 -7.06 16.38
N ALA A 177 -18.78 -7.98 16.25
CA ALA A 177 -18.89 -9.14 15.38
C ALA A 177 -18.42 -10.41 16.11
N PRO A 178 -19.01 -10.74 17.28
CA PRO A 178 -18.65 -11.99 17.94
C PRO A 178 -18.85 -13.12 16.95
N ALA A 179 -17.91 -14.09 16.92
CA ALA A 179 -18.08 -15.29 16.13
C ALA A 179 -19.46 -15.85 16.52
N ALA A 180 -20.39 -15.87 15.55
CA ALA A 180 -21.72 -16.39 15.81
C ALA A 180 -21.52 -17.75 16.45
N ALA A 181 -22.02 -17.90 17.66
CA ALA A 181 -22.07 -19.19 18.30
C ALA A 181 -22.88 -20.06 17.31
N GLN A 182 -22.21 -20.85 16.49
CA GLN A 182 -22.78 -21.99 15.81
C GLN A 182 -23.17 -22.95 16.92
N ALA A 183 -24.31 -22.58 17.53
CA ALA A 183 -24.95 -23.36 18.53
C ALA A 183 -25.47 -24.61 17.81
N VAL A 184 -24.98 -25.73 18.30
CA VAL A 184 -25.63 -27.02 18.19
C VAL A 184 -25.49 -27.75 16.84
N THR A 185 -24.26 -28.15 16.49
CA THR A 185 -24.03 -29.52 15.92
C THR A 185 -22.56 -29.95 15.85
N GLU A 186 -21.62 -29.46 16.67
CA GLU A 186 -20.24 -29.99 16.67
C GLU A 186 -19.59 -30.10 18.05
N ALA A 187 -20.22 -30.84 18.93
CA ALA A 187 -19.62 -31.23 20.23
C ALA A 187 -18.52 -32.32 20.08
N LYS A 188 -18.05 -32.64 18.88
CA LYS A 188 -16.99 -33.63 18.63
C LYS A 188 -15.76 -33.15 17.84
N GLN A 189 -15.73 -31.92 17.35
CA GLN A 189 -14.54 -31.38 16.66
C GLN A 189 -13.78 -30.29 17.47
N ALA A 190 -14.23 -29.97 18.67
CA ALA A 190 -13.65 -28.90 19.50
C ALA A 190 -12.30 -29.25 20.15
N SER A 191 -11.80 -30.51 20.09
CA SER A 191 -10.51 -30.88 20.62
C SER A 191 -9.36 -30.72 19.61
N ASP A 192 -9.62 -30.91 18.31
CA ASP A 192 -8.59 -30.83 17.30
C ASP A 192 -8.30 -29.38 16.84
N ASN A 193 -9.32 -28.51 16.84
CA ASN A 193 -9.15 -27.10 16.46
C ASN A 193 -8.39 -26.27 17.50
N LYS A 194 -8.45 -26.64 18.79
CA LYS A 194 -7.72 -25.94 19.84
C LYS A 194 -6.20 -26.21 19.77
N LEU A 195 -5.81 -27.44 19.38
CA LEU A 195 -4.42 -27.80 19.15
C LEU A 195 -3.86 -27.13 17.89
N SER A 196 -4.63 -27.07 16.80
CA SER A 196 -4.20 -26.41 15.55
C SER A 196 -4.08 -24.89 15.72
N TRP A 197 -4.94 -24.26 16.51
CA TRP A 197 -4.88 -22.81 16.77
C TRP A 197 -3.70 -22.42 17.68
N GLN A 198 -3.38 -23.24 18.66
CA GLN A 198 -2.18 -23.06 19.48
C GLN A 198 -0.90 -23.24 18.65
N GLN A 199 -0.85 -24.26 17.78
CA GLN A 199 0.26 -24.48 16.86
C GLN A 199 0.43 -23.31 15.87
N GLN A 200 -0.64 -22.80 15.29
CA GLN A 200 -0.58 -21.62 14.40
C GLN A 200 -0.12 -20.35 15.14
N LYS A 201 -0.57 -20.15 16.38
CA LYS A 201 -0.15 -19.00 17.20
C LYS A 201 1.33 -19.10 17.60
N GLU A 202 1.81 -20.29 17.92
CA GLU A 202 3.23 -20.54 18.19
C GLU A 202 4.10 -20.39 16.92
N GLU A 203 3.59 -20.83 15.80
CA GLU A 203 4.27 -20.69 14.50
C GLU A 203 4.37 -19.23 14.04
N GLN A 204 3.29 -18.46 14.18
CA GLN A 204 3.30 -17.00 13.91
C GLN A 204 4.21 -16.25 14.89
N ALA A 205 4.23 -16.62 16.17
CA ALA A 205 5.13 -16.02 17.15
C ALA A 205 6.60 -16.35 16.84
N ARG A 206 6.85 -17.56 16.33
CA ARG A 206 8.18 -18.01 15.89
C ARG A 206 8.63 -17.29 14.62
N GLN A 207 7.73 -17.11 13.65
CA GLN A 207 7.99 -16.33 12.44
C GLN A 207 8.31 -14.85 12.77
N ARG A 208 7.50 -14.20 13.61
CA ARG A 208 7.77 -12.80 14.04
C ARG A 208 9.10 -12.66 14.79
N LYS A 209 9.48 -13.64 15.59
CA LYS A 209 10.80 -13.63 16.25
C LYS A 209 11.92 -13.75 15.22
N ARG A 210 11.76 -14.66 14.25
CA ARG A 210 12.72 -14.88 13.16
C ARG A 210 12.89 -13.62 12.30
N GLU A 211 11.77 -12.97 11.91
CA GLU A 211 11.80 -11.70 11.16
C GLU A 211 12.47 -10.56 11.94
N ASN A 212 12.21 -10.47 13.26
CA ASN A 212 12.83 -9.45 14.09
C ASN A 212 14.34 -9.71 14.31
N GLU A 213 14.74 -10.98 14.41
CA GLU A 213 16.15 -11.34 14.48
C GLU A 213 16.85 -11.09 13.14
N LEU A 214 16.21 -11.41 12.02
CA LEU A 214 16.72 -11.14 10.68
C LEU A 214 16.99 -9.64 10.49
N LYS A 215 16.01 -8.78 10.81
CA LYS A 215 16.19 -7.32 10.73
C LYS A 215 17.32 -6.79 11.58
N LYS A 216 17.56 -7.38 12.75
CA LYS A 216 18.68 -6.96 13.61
C LYS A 216 20.03 -7.37 13.03
N VAL A 217 20.10 -8.56 12.44
CA VAL A 217 21.31 -9.05 11.77
C VAL A 217 21.61 -8.19 10.54
N GLU A 218 20.60 -7.91 9.71
CA GLU A 218 20.73 -7.03 8.54
C GLU A 218 21.21 -5.63 8.89
N ALA A 219 20.62 -4.99 9.90
CA ALA A 219 21.03 -3.67 10.37
C ALA A 219 22.48 -3.67 10.89
N ARG A 220 22.92 -4.75 11.54
CA ARG A 220 24.30 -4.86 12.04
C ARG A 220 25.29 -5.11 10.92
N ILE A 221 24.93 -5.88 9.90
CA ILE A 221 25.74 -6.08 8.70
C ILE A 221 25.96 -4.73 8.00
N GLU A 222 24.89 -3.96 7.77
CA GLU A 222 24.96 -2.63 7.13
C GLU A 222 25.87 -1.65 7.88
N GLU A 223 25.77 -1.64 9.22
CA GLU A 223 26.64 -0.83 10.08
C GLU A 223 28.11 -1.22 9.93
N LEU A 224 28.42 -2.51 9.96
CA LEU A 224 29.79 -3.01 9.86
C LEU A 224 30.37 -2.85 8.47
N GLU A 225 29.60 -3.06 7.39
CA GLU A 225 30.03 -2.80 6.03
C GLU A 225 30.34 -1.32 5.79
N THR A 226 29.53 -0.43 6.38
CA THR A 226 29.77 1.01 6.31
C THR A 226 31.08 1.35 7.01
N ARG A 227 31.29 0.78 8.18
CA ARG A 227 32.52 1.00 8.95
C ARG A 227 33.76 0.43 8.27
N ASP A 228 33.67 -0.72 7.64
CA ASP A 228 34.77 -1.33 6.86
C ASP A 228 35.19 -0.43 5.69
N LYS A 229 34.23 0.15 4.96
CA LYS A 229 34.50 1.15 3.91
C LYS A 229 35.16 2.42 4.44
N GLU A 230 34.69 2.95 5.58
CA GLU A 230 35.32 4.11 6.22
C GLU A 230 36.80 3.85 6.59
N ILE A 231 37.07 2.64 7.10
CA ILE A 231 38.46 2.24 7.44
C ILE A 231 39.29 2.18 6.17
N ASP A 232 38.83 1.61 5.08
CA ASP A 232 39.52 1.54 3.81
C ASP A 232 39.82 2.94 3.26
N GLU A 233 38.83 3.84 3.27
CA GLU A 233 39.01 5.23 2.86
C GLU A 233 40.04 5.98 3.74
N THR A 234 40.01 5.71 5.04
CA THR A 234 40.91 6.32 6.01
C THR A 234 42.33 5.81 5.86
N MET A 235 42.53 4.53 5.56
CA MET A 235 43.83 3.92 5.35
C MET A 235 44.54 4.43 4.08
N ILE A 236 43.83 4.98 3.11
CA ILE A 236 44.38 5.54 1.87
C ILE A 236 44.94 6.97 2.08
N LEU A 237 44.58 7.65 3.19
CA LEU A 237 45.03 9.03 3.45
C LEU A 237 46.53 9.07 3.70
N PRO A 238 47.27 10.04 3.07
CA PRO A 238 48.74 10.13 3.15
C PRO A 238 49.28 10.27 4.58
N ASP A 239 48.54 10.94 5.46
CA ASP A 239 48.90 11.18 6.85
C ASP A 239 48.82 9.91 7.71
N ILE A 240 47.97 8.97 7.35
CA ILE A 240 47.75 7.72 8.09
C ILE A 240 48.64 6.60 7.52
N CYS A 241 48.88 6.56 6.21
CA CYS A 241 49.82 5.63 5.59
C CYS A 241 51.25 5.73 6.15
N THR A 242 51.67 6.90 6.64
CA THR A 242 52.97 7.12 7.25
C THR A 242 53.03 6.81 8.75
N ASN A 243 51.89 6.66 9.41
CA ASN A 243 51.78 6.37 10.84
C ASN A 243 51.55 4.87 11.10
N VAL A 244 52.61 4.13 11.31
CA VAL A 244 52.60 2.66 11.52
C VAL A 244 51.67 2.23 12.69
N ALA A 245 51.58 3.06 13.72
CA ALA A 245 50.76 2.71 14.92
C ALA A 245 49.25 2.83 14.65
N GLU A 246 48.84 3.83 13.86
CA GLU A 246 47.43 4.01 13.48
C GLU A 246 47.02 3.01 12.41
N CYS A 247 47.85 2.74 11.41
CA CYS A 247 47.63 1.70 10.43
C CYS A 247 47.47 0.31 11.08
N ALA A 248 48.27 0.00 12.10
CA ALA A 248 48.16 -1.26 12.85
C ALA A 248 46.83 -1.37 13.65
N LYS A 249 46.31 -0.24 14.18
CA LYS A 249 45.01 -0.20 14.86
C LYS A 249 43.84 -0.44 13.90
N LEU A 250 43.84 0.30 12.78
CA LEU A 250 42.82 0.18 11.74
C LEU A 250 42.79 -1.24 11.12
N SER A 251 43.96 -1.82 10.87
CA SER A 251 44.06 -3.21 10.40
C SER A 251 43.51 -4.24 11.39
N LYS A 252 43.71 -4.03 12.70
CA LYS A 252 43.10 -4.88 13.71
C LYS A 252 41.60 -4.73 13.81
N GLU A 253 41.09 -3.48 13.72
CA GLU A 253 39.65 -3.19 13.68
C GLU A 253 39.03 -3.83 12.46
N LYS A 254 39.65 -3.70 11.28
CA LYS A 254 39.20 -4.33 10.04
C LYS A 254 39.11 -5.86 10.15
N ALA A 255 40.16 -6.48 10.71
CA ALA A 255 40.15 -7.92 10.91
C ALA A 255 39.03 -8.39 11.84
N ALA A 256 38.73 -7.65 12.90
CA ALA A 256 37.63 -7.95 13.82
C ALA A 256 36.26 -7.76 13.15
N ILE A 257 36.10 -6.72 12.31
CA ILE A 257 34.88 -6.49 11.52
C ILE A 257 34.67 -7.62 10.53
N THR A 258 35.71 -8.09 9.84
CA THR A 258 35.63 -9.19 8.90
C THR A 258 35.18 -10.48 9.59
N GLU A 259 35.72 -10.82 10.75
CA GLU A 259 35.34 -11.99 11.53
C GLU A 259 33.89 -11.89 12.04
N GLU A 260 33.45 -10.68 12.48
CA GLU A 260 32.05 -10.46 12.91
C GLU A 260 31.09 -10.55 11.73
N LEU A 261 31.45 -10.02 10.55
CA LEU A 261 30.64 -10.11 9.34
C LEU A 261 30.46 -11.56 8.86
N GLU A 262 31.50 -12.38 8.87
CA GLU A 262 31.40 -13.80 8.52
C GLU A 262 30.37 -14.51 9.41
N GLY A 263 30.44 -14.32 10.74
CA GLY A 263 29.47 -14.91 11.67
C GLY A 263 28.05 -14.37 11.51
N LEU A 264 27.89 -13.11 11.11
CA LEU A 264 26.57 -12.51 10.85
C LEU A 264 25.97 -13.00 9.53
N TYR A 265 26.76 -13.21 8.48
CA TYR A 265 26.31 -13.80 7.23
C TYR A 265 25.87 -15.26 7.39
N GLU A 266 26.61 -16.07 8.14
CA GLU A 266 26.17 -17.44 8.48
C GLU A 266 24.81 -17.41 9.22
N LYS A 267 24.68 -16.51 10.19
CA LYS A 267 23.42 -16.35 10.93
C LYS A 267 22.27 -15.81 10.08
N TRP A 268 22.59 -14.95 9.12
CA TRP A 268 21.61 -14.44 8.15
C TRP A 268 21.11 -15.56 7.24
N GLU A 269 22.00 -16.43 6.73
CA GLU A 269 21.61 -17.59 5.91
C GLU A 269 20.73 -18.59 6.69
N GLU A 270 20.99 -18.78 8.00
CA GLU A 270 20.14 -19.64 8.84
C GLU A 270 18.74 -19.03 9.08
N LEU A 271 18.64 -17.70 9.06
CA LEU A 271 17.39 -16.96 9.33
C LEU A 271 16.63 -16.62 8.05
N ALA A 272 17.25 -16.51 6.92
CA ALA A 272 16.62 -16.24 5.63
C ALA A 272 15.93 -17.49 5.07
#